data_d55cfc7f4e4052d2441a8b7d27d34b80
#
_entry.id   d55cfc7f4e4052d2441a8b7d27d34b80
#
_cell.length_a   1.000
_cell.length_b   1.000
_cell.length_c   1.000
_cell.angle_alpha   90.00
_cell.angle_beta   90.00
_cell.angle_gamma   90.00
#
_symmetry.space_group_name_H-M   'P 1'
#
loop_
_entity.id
_entity.type
_entity.pdbx_description
1 polymer ?
#
loop_
_entity_poly.entity_id
_entity_poly.type
_entity_poly.pdbx_seq_one_letter_code
_entity_poly.pdbx_strand_id
1 'polypeptide(L)'
;MELATAVRYTLQLLVEKAPGPTVEVRVPPFGAVQCVAGPKHTRGTPPNVVEMNTQTWLALATGAVSWQEARTSGWLKASGVRSDISELLPLRNW
;
A
#
# COMPACT_ATOMS: atom_id res chain seq x y z
N MET A 1 -16.75 -8.56 9.31
CA MET A 1 -16.04 -8.65 8.00
C MET A 1 -14.78 -9.48 8.20
N GLU A 2 -14.59 -10.49 7.38
CA GLU A 2 -13.39 -11.29 7.49
C GLU A 2 -12.16 -10.54 6.96
N LEU A 3 -10.97 -10.97 7.36
CA LEU A 3 -9.72 -10.27 7.02
C LEU A 3 -9.47 -10.18 5.52
N ALA A 4 -9.70 -11.26 4.78
CA ALA A 4 -9.47 -11.24 3.33
C ALA A 4 -10.36 -10.20 2.65
N THR A 5 -11.63 -10.13 3.04
CA THR A 5 -12.57 -9.15 2.50
C THR A 5 -12.15 -7.74 2.88
N ALA A 6 -11.74 -7.53 4.13
CA ALA A 6 -11.31 -6.21 4.59
C ALA A 6 -10.08 -5.74 3.82
N VAL A 7 -9.11 -6.63 3.60
CA VAL A 7 -7.90 -6.28 2.84
C VAL A 7 -8.25 -5.94 1.40
N ARG A 8 -9.04 -6.76 0.74
CA ARG A 8 -9.39 -6.52 -0.67
C ARG A 8 -10.21 -5.25 -0.84
N TYR A 9 -11.15 -5.00 0.07
CA TYR A 9 -11.94 -3.78 0.05
C TYR A 9 -11.06 -2.54 0.20
N THR A 10 -10.17 -2.54 1.18
CA THR A 10 -9.33 -1.38 1.44
C THR A 10 -8.26 -1.18 0.35
N LEU A 11 -7.73 -2.26 -0.21
CA LEU A 11 -6.86 -2.14 -1.38
C LEU A 11 -7.59 -1.52 -2.57
N GLN A 12 -8.85 -1.88 -2.77
CA GLN A 12 -9.66 -1.28 -3.83
C GLN A 12 -9.89 0.22 -3.58
N LEU A 13 -10.13 0.62 -2.32
CA LEU A 13 -10.23 2.04 -1.98
C LEU A 13 -8.94 2.79 -2.31
N LEU A 14 -7.79 2.18 -2.07
CA LEU A 14 -6.50 2.78 -2.42
C LEU A 14 -6.40 3.02 -3.93
N VAL A 15 -6.78 2.03 -4.73
CA VAL A 15 -6.75 2.16 -6.19
C VAL A 15 -7.69 3.26 -6.66
N GLU A 16 -8.88 3.36 -6.06
CA GLU A 16 -9.83 4.41 -6.41
C GLU A 16 -9.33 5.80 -6.04
N LYS A 17 -8.65 5.90 -4.90
CA LYS A 17 -8.07 7.16 -4.45
C LYS A 17 -6.91 7.63 -5.32
N ALA A 18 -6.08 6.70 -5.77
CA ALA A 18 -4.88 7.01 -6.53
C ALA A 18 -4.63 5.96 -7.61
N PRO A 19 -5.41 5.96 -8.69
CA PRO A 19 -5.21 4.97 -9.76
C PRO A 19 -3.90 5.18 -10.50
N GLY A 20 -3.32 4.09 -11.01
CA GLY A 20 -2.12 4.17 -11.83
C GLY A 20 -1.24 2.94 -11.68
N PRO A 21 -0.16 2.87 -12.47
CA PRO A 21 0.68 1.68 -12.54
C PRO A 21 2.04 1.81 -11.85
N THR A 22 2.26 2.87 -11.05
CA THR A 22 3.60 3.23 -10.61
C THR A 22 4.08 2.44 -9.40
N VAL A 23 3.18 2.12 -8.47
CA VAL A 23 3.54 1.46 -7.21
C VAL A 23 2.70 0.20 -7.04
N GLU A 24 3.34 -0.90 -6.66
CA GLU A 24 2.64 -2.12 -6.28
C GLU A 24 2.60 -2.23 -4.76
N VAL A 25 1.39 -2.41 -4.21
CA VAL A 25 1.19 -2.62 -2.77
C VAL A 25 0.76 -4.07 -2.58
N ARG A 26 1.55 -4.82 -1.82
CA ARG A 26 1.34 -6.25 -1.58
C ARG A 26 1.00 -6.50 -0.11
N VAL A 27 -0.09 -7.21 0.10
CA VAL A 27 -0.55 -7.60 1.44
C VAL A 27 -0.83 -9.10 1.44
N PRO A 28 0.23 -9.93 1.41
CA PRO A 28 0.02 -11.38 1.35
C PRO A 28 -0.64 -11.88 2.62
N PRO A 29 -1.43 -12.95 2.54
CA PRO A 29 -1.73 -13.71 1.33
C PRO A 29 -2.95 -13.21 0.56
N PHE A 30 -3.52 -12.06 0.91
CA PHE A 30 -4.86 -11.68 0.48
C PHE A 30 -4.93 -10.83 -0.77
N GLY A 31 -3.87 -10.16 -1.15
CA GLY A 31 -3.94 -9.39 -2.38
C GLY A 31 -2.76 -8.49 -2.65
N ALA A 32 -2.75 -7.95 -3.85
CA ALA A 32 -1.81 -6.93 -4.30
C ALA A 32 -2.52 -6.07 -5.33
N VAL A 33 -2.20 -4.76 -5.33
CA VAL A 33 -2.76 -3.83 -6.30
C VAL A 33 -1.67 -2.90 -6.80
N GLN A 34 -1.92 -2.30 -7.96
CA GLN A 34 -1.10 -1.20 -8.46
C GLN A 34 -1.84 0.11 -8.23
N CYS A 35 -1.12 1.16 -7.89
CA CYS A 35 -1.69 2.47 -7.63
C CYS A 35 -0.68 3.56 -8.00
N VAL A 36 -1.13 4.81 -7.91
CA VAL A 36 -0.36 6.03 -8.16
C VAL A 36 -0.08 6.26 -9.64
N ALA A 37 -0.45 7.45 -10.11
CA ALA A 37 -0.16 7.87 -11.47
C ALA A 37 1.34 8.12 -11.65
N GLY A 38 1.86 7.87 -12.84
CA GLY A 38 3.25 8.10 -13.17
C GLY A 38 3.82 6.99 -14.02
N PRO A 39 5.15 6.86 -14.04
CA PRO A 39 5.80 5.88 -14.89
C PRO A 39 5.42 4.46 -14.51
N LYS A 40 5.17 3.67 -15.53
CA LYS A 40 4.96 2.25 -15.40
C LYS A 40 6.32 1.57 -15.24
N HIS A 41 6.36 0.48 -14.47
CA HIS A 41 7.55 -0.35 -14.41
C HIS A 41 7.90 -0.87 -15.80
N THR A 42 9.16 -0.70 -16.20
CA THR A 42 9.67 -1.21 -17.46
C THR A 42 10.76 -2.23 -17.19
N ARG A 43 11.02 -3.08 -18.19
CA ARG A 43 12.02 -4.13 -18.08
C ARG A 43 13.38 -3.53 -17.70
N GLY A 44 14.02 -4.10 -16.68
CA GLY A 44 15.31 -3.63 -16.20
C GLY A 44 15.24 -2.53 -15.17
N THR A 45 14.06 -1.99 -14.91
CA THR A 45 13.87 -0.95 -13.90
C THR A 45 13.30 -1.62 -12.64
N PRO A 46 13.91 -1.41 -11.47
CA PRO A 46 13.35 -1.95 -10.23
C PRO A 46 11.95 -1.40 -9.99
N PRO A 47 10.99 -2.25 -9.65
CA PRO A 47 9.64 -1.76 -9.37
C PRO A 47 9.59 -0.98 -8.07
N ASN A 48 8.58 -0.10 -7.95
CA ASN A 48 8.24 0.52 -6.67
C ASN A 48 7.29 -0.43 -5.97
N VAL A 49 7.71 -0.99 -4.86
CA VAL A 49 6.94 -2.02 -4.16
C VAL A 49 6.85 -1.68 -2.69
N VAL A 50 5.64 -1.80 -2.13
CA VAL A 50 5.41 -1.74 -0.70
C VAL A 50 4.78 -3.05 -0.29
N GLU A 51 5.38 -3.74 0.68
CA GLU A 51 4.86 -5.02 1.15
C GLU A 51 4.74 -5.01 2.66
N MET A 52 3.64 -5.56 3.16
CA MET A 52 3.37 -5.63 4.59
C MET A 52 2.34 -6.72 4.87
N ASN A 53 2.23 -7.09 6.16
CA ASN A 53 1.20 -8.05 6.54
C ASN A 53 -0.16 -7.37 6.68
N THR A 54 -1.19 -8.21 6.86
CA THR A 54 -2.58 -7.77 6.96
C THR A 54 -2.79 -6.75 8.08
N GLN A 55 -2.23 -7.01 9.25
CA GLN A 55 -2.45 -6.15 10.41
C GLN A 55 -1.86 -4.77 10.21
N THR A 56 -0.65 -4.69 9.66
CA THR A 56 0.01 -3.42 9.36
C THR A 56 -0.78 -2.65 8.32
N TRP A 57 -1.22 -3.33 7.25
CA TRP A 57 -1.99 -2.67 6.20
C TRP A 57 -3.28 -2.06 6.74
N LEU A 58 -4.06 -2.83 7.51
CA LEU A 58 -5.33 -2.33 8.04
C LEU A 58 -5.11 -1.18 9.03
N ALA A 59 -4.04 -1.23 9.82
CA ALA A 59 -3.69 -0.15 10.74
C ALA A 59 -3.33 1.14 10.00
N LEU A 60 -2.59 1.04 8.90
CA LEU A 60 -2.27 2.19 8.06
C LEU A 60 -3.51 2.73 7.35
N ALA A 61 -4.32 1.84 6.81
CA ALA A 61 -5.53 2.22 6.06
C ALA A 61 -6.52 2.99 6.93
N THR A 62 -6.60 2.65 8.21
CA THR A 62 -7.54 3.26 9.16
C THR A 62 -6.93 4.40 9.98
N GLY A 63 -5.61 4.60 9.88
CA GLY A 63 -4.92 5.67 10.63
C GLY A 63 -4.52 5.28 12.04
N ALA A 64 -4.66 4.01 12.43
CA ALA A 64 -4.24 3.55 13.75
C ALA A 64 -2.72 3.60 13.93
N VAL A 65 -1.97 3.50 12.83
CA VAL A 65 -0.52 3.57 12.78
C VAL A 65 -0.12 4.50 11.65
N SER A 66 0.89 5.34 11.87
CA SER A 66 1.40 6.20 10.82
C SER A 66 2.38 5.43 9.91
N TRP A 67 2.52 5.92 8.68
CA TRP A 67 3.53 5.39 7.75
C TRP A 67 4.93 5.41 8.37
N GLN A 68 5.29 6.54 9.00
CA GLN A 68 6.61 6.71 9.60
C GLN A 68 6.84 5.68 10.71
N GLU A 69 5.85 5.45 11.55
CA GLU A 69 5.94 4.46 12.63
C GLU A 69 6.11 3.05 12.08
N ALA A 70 5.32 2.68 11.10
CA ALA A 70 5.40 1.35 10.49
C ALA A 70 6.75 1.14 9.81
N ARG A 71 7.24 2.16 9.12
CA ARG A 71 8.53 2.08 8.43
C ARG A 71 9.69 1.97 9.40
N THR A 72 9.71 2.84 10.42
CA THR A 72 10.78 2.85 11.43
C THR A 72 10.82 1.54 12.22
N SER A 73 9.65 0.97 12.48
CA SER A 73 9.54 -0.29 13.24
C SER A 73 9.82 -1.53 12.38
N GLY A 74 10.01 -1.37 11.08
CA GLY A 74 10.26 -2.50 10.19
C GLY A 74 9.02 -3.32 9.86
N TRP A 75 7.82 -2.77 10.06
CA TRP A 75 6.56 -3.48 9.81
C TRP A 75 6.17 -3.48 8.33
N LEU A 76 6.78 -2.63 7.53
CA LEU A 76 6.61 -2.64 6.09
C LEU A 76 7.95 -2.55 5.40
N LYS A 77 7.99 -3.05 4.18
CA LYS A 77 9.16 -2.93 3.29
C LYS A 77 8.76 -2.09 2.10
N ALA A 78 9.46 -0.98 1.90
CA ALA A 78 9.23 -0.10 0.76
C ALA A 78 10.52 -0.01 -0.05
N SER A 79 10.44 -0.33 -1.33
CA SER A 79 11.59 -0.27 -2.22
C SER A 79 11.23 0.48 -3.49
N GLY A 80 12.21 1.18 -4.05
CA GLY A 80 12.01 2.02 -5.22
C GLY A 80 11.79 3.49 -4.83
N VAL A 81 12.16 4.38 -5.74
CA VAL A 81 12.19 5.82 -5.45
C VAL A 81 10.80 6.46 -5.29
N ARG A 82 9.75 5.76 -5.74
CA ARG A 82 8.38 6.25 -5.67
C ARG A 82 7.51 5.43 -4.73
N SER A 83 8.12 4.67 -3.82
CA SER A 83 7.39 3.74 -2.95
C SER A 83 6.77 4.38 -1.71
N ASP A 84 7.03 5.65 -1.44
CA ASP A 84 6.42 6.33 -0.30
C ASP A 84 5.00 6.75 -0.65
N ILE A 85 4.02 6.06 -0.07
CA ILE A 85 2.60 6.35 -0.28
C ILE A 85 1.96 6.97 0.96
N SER A 86 2.77 7.58 1.83
CA SER A 86 2.27 8.14 3.09
C SER A 86 1.17 9.17 2.91
N GLU A 87 1.20 9.93 1.81
CA GLU A 87 0.19 10.96 1.54
C GLU A 87 -1.20 10.39 1.26
N LEU A 88 -1.28 9.09 0.92
CA LEU A 88 -2.54 8.42 0.63
C LEU A 88 -3.20 7.84 1.88
N LEU A 89 -2.51 7.87 3.02
CA LEU A 89 -2.95 7.18 4.23
C LEU A 89 -3.19 8.17 5.37
N PRO A 90 -4.22 7.97 6.19
CA PRO A 90 -5.23 6.90 6.04
C PRO A 90 -6.07 7.10 4.79
N LEU A 91 -6.77 6.03 4.39
CA LEU A 91 -7.56 6.07 3.16
C LEU A 91 -8.71 7.06 3.24
N ARG A 92 -9.29 7.20 4.42
CA ARG A 92 -10.36 8.17 4.70
C ARG A 92 -10.49 8.31 6.23
N ASN A 93 -11.25 9.31 6.65
CA ASN A 93 -11.61 9.46 8.07
C ASN A 93 -12.80 8.54 8.36
N TRP A 94 -12.54 7.52 9.15
CA TRP A 94 -13.60 6.58 9.55
C TRP A 94 -14.30 7.03 10.82
#